data_acadf66d573c554c2ffb0c76ee9d8c97
#
_entry.id   acadf66d573c554c2ffb0c76ee9d8c97
#
_cell.length_a   1.000
_cell.length_b   1.000
_cell.length_c   1.000
_cell.angle_alpha   90.00
_cell.angle_beta   90.00
_cell.angle_gamma   90.00
#
_symmetry.space_group_name_H-M   'P 1'
#
loop_
_entity.id
_entity.type
_entity.pdbx_description
1 polymer ?
#
loop_
_entity_poly.entity_id
_entity_poly.type
_entity_poly.pdbx_seq_one_letter_code
_entity_poly.pdbx_strand_id
1 'polypeptide(L)'
;PVLFAFAVITTVMLSALAKKIEKEIQKNENWRKGSLDEKLEEKIKEHTRENIFYQIPDIKNCYWIFTNRSNGVNDKHSIEELLEDKMYYAISLGVLDIDNKTLYYYEFDR
;
A
#
# COMPACT_ATOMS: atom_id res chain seq x y z
N PRO A 1 -24.79 -4.69 8.11
CA PRO A 1 -23.42 -5.17 7.99
C PRO A 1 -22.66 -4.35 6.95
N VAL A 2 -21.41 -4.08 7.23
CA VAL A 2 -20.55 -3.34 6.32
C VAL A 2 -19.94 -4.34 5.33
N LEU A 3 -20.15 -4.10 4.05
CA LEU A 3 -19.46 -4.87 3.01
C LEU A 3 -17.99 -4.44 3.00
N PHE A 4 -17.11 -5.41 3.07
CA PHE A 4 -15.68 -5.18 3.03
C PHE A 4 -15.07 -6.03 1.92
N ALA A 5 -14.36 -5.37 1.01
CA ALA A 5 -13.60 -6.04 -0.03
C ALA A 5 -12.10 -5.75 0.15
N PHE A 6 -11.30 -6.80 0.05
CA PHE A 6 -9.87 -6.72 0.21
C PHE A 6 -9.18 -7.59 -0.84
N ALA A 7 -8.24 -7.01 -1.56
CA ALA A 7 -7.45 -7.72 -2.55
C ALA A 7 -5.97 -7.44 -2.35
N VAL A 8 -5.14 -8.46 -2.51
CA VAL A 8 -3.69 -8.35 -2.41
C VAL A 8 -3.04 -9.05 -3.58
N ILE A 9 -2.09 -8.36 -4.21
CA ILE A 9 -1.22 -8.95 -5.22
C ILE A 9 0.22 -8.80 -4.74
N THR A 10 0.97 -9.89 -4.72
CA THR A 10 2.37 -9.92 -4.32
C THR A 10 3.21 -10.45 -5.47
N THR A 11 4.20 -9.68 -5.88
CA THR A 11 5.10 -10.07 -6.97
C THR A 11 6.55 -10.00 -6.53
N VAL A 12 7.24 -11.14 -6.54
CA VAL A 12 8.69 -11.22 -6.32
C VAL A 12 9.40 -11.10 -7.66
N MET A 13 10.39 -10.22 -7.72
CA MET A 13 11.04 -9.85 -8.98
C MET A 13 12.51 -10.25 -9.04
N LEU A 14 13.00 -10.50 -10.26
CA LEU A 14 14.44 -10.60 -10.51
C LEU A 14 15.11 -9.24 -10.31
N SER A 15 16.39 -9.24 -9.93
CA SER A 15 17.13 -8.01 -9.61
C SER A 15 17.10 -6.96 -10.72
N ALA A 16 17.23 -7.37 -11.97
CA ALA A 16 17.20 -6.45 -13.11
C ALA A 16 15.84 -5.77 -13.26
N LEU A 17 14.75 -6.51 -13.11
CA LEU A 17 13.40 -5.96 -13.17
C LEU A 17 13.12 -5.03 -11.99
N ALA A 18 13.54 -5.42 -10.80
CA ALA A 18 13.37 -4.60 -9.59
C ALA A 18 14.05 -3.24 -9.74
N LYS A 19 15.28 -3.20 -10.27
CA LYS A 19 16.01 -1.96 -10.53
C LYS A 19 15.33 -1.08 -11.57
N LYS A 20 14.78 -1.69 -12.62
CA LYS A 20 14.05 -0.97 -13.66
C LYS A 20 12.77 -0.32 -13.11
N ILE A 21 12.03 -1.06 -12.33
CA ILE A 21 10.81 -0.56 -11.68
C ILE A 21 11.14 0.55 -10.69
N GLU A 22 12.17 0.39 -9.87
CA GLU A 22 12.63 1.41 -8.95
C GLU A 22 12.96 2.72 -9.68
N LYS A 23 13.67 2.66 -10.82
CA LYS A 23 13.96 3.85 -11.61
C LYS A 23 12.70 4.54 -12.12
N GLU A 24 11.72 3.79 -12.57
CA GLU A 24 10.44 4.36 -13.01
C GLU A 24 9.67 5.01 -11.86
N ILE A 25 9.67 4.38 -10.69
CA ILE A 25 9.06 4.91 -9.48
C ILE A 25 9.73 6.22 -9.05
N GLN A 26 11.05 6.31 -9.10
CA GLN A 26 11.80 7.51 -8.74
C GLN A 26 11.45 8.74 -9.60
N LYS A 27 10.96 8.52 -10.80
CA LYS A 27 10.49 9.59 -11.70
C LYS A 27 9.09 10.08 -11.38
N ASN A 28 8.36 9.37 -10.54
CA ASN A 28 6.97 9.68 -10.23
C ASN A 28 6.88 10.35 -8.85
N GLU A 29 6.41 11.59 -8.83
CA GLU A 29 6.30 12.40 -7.60
C GLU A 29 5.31 11.87 -6.58
N ASN A 30 4.38 11.00 -6.99
CA ASN A 30 3.34 10.47 -6.11
C ASN A 30 3.83 9.31 -5.23
N TRP A 31 4.92 8.66 -5.60
CA TRP A 31 5.54 7.64 -4.79
C TRP A 31 6.39 8.27 -3.69
N ARG A 32 6.25 7.76 -2.49
CA ARG A 32 7.00 8.22 -1.32
C ARG A 32 8.08 7.22 -0.98
N LYS A 33 9.25 7.73 -0.57
CA LYS A 33 10.36 6.89 -0.13
C LYS A 33 10.43 6.86 1.39
N GLY A 34 10.79 5.73 1.94
CA GLY A 34 10.99 5.55 3.37
C GLY A 34 10.18 4.39 3.92
N SER A 35 9.83 4.47 5.19
CA SER A 35 8.93 3.50 5.80
C SER A 35 7.48 3.83 5.48
N LEU A 36 6.65 2.80 5.43
CA LEU A 36 5.21 2.94 5.22
C LEU A 36 4.60 3.77 6.36
N ASP A 37 3.61 4.59 6.03
CA ASP A 37 2.84 5.34 7.03
C ASP A 37 2.28 4.40 8.10
N GLU A 38 2.48 4.76 9.37
CA GLU A 38 2.11 3.92 10.50
C GLU A 38 0.63 3.57 10.54
N LYS A 39 -0.24 4.53 10.21
CA LYS A 39 -1.69 4.31 10.23
C LYS A 39 -2.13 3.37 9.12
N LEU A 40 -1.53 3.48 7.94
CA LEU A 40 -1.76 2.54 6.86
C LEU A 40 -1.29 1.15 7.21
N GLU A 41 -0.11 1.03 7.81
CA GLU A 41 0.43 -0.25 8.23
C GLU A 41 -0.46 -0.93 9.27
N GLU A 42 -0.92 -0.19 10.28
CA GLU A 42 -1.86 -0.69 11.27
C GLU A 42 -3.17 -1.17 10.63
N LYS A 43 -3.68 -0.42 9.67
CA LYS A 43 -4.93 -0.77 8.99
C LYS A 43 -4.78 -2.05 8.16
N ILE A 44 -3.66 -2.21 7.47
CA ILE A 44 -3.36 -3.44 6.75
C ILE A 44 -3.28 -4.63 7.71
N LYS A 45 -2.57 -4.48 8.81
CA LYS A 45 -2.43 -5.54 9.83
C LYS A 45 -3.78 -5.91 10.43
N GLU A 46 -4.63 -4.93 10.71
CA GLU A 46 -5.97 -5.15 11.22
C GLU A 46 -6.82 -5.98 10.24
N HIS A 47 -6.81 -5.62 8.96
CA HIS A 47 -7.61 -6.30 7.94
C HIS A 47 -7.05 -7.66 7.52
N THR A 48 -5.77 -7.89 7.72
CA THR A 48 -5.10 -9.14 7.31
C THR A 48 -4.78 -10.07 8.49
N ARG A 49 -5.23 -9.73 9.69
CA ARG A 49 -4.90 -10.44 10.93
C ARG A 49 -5.16 -11.93 10.85
N GLU A 50 -6.27 -12.33 10.25
CA GLU A 50 -6.70 -13.74 10.18
C GLU A 50 -6.21 -14.47 8.93
N ASN A 51 -5.52 -13.77 8.03
CA ASN A 51 -5.03 -14.37 6.79
C ASN A 51 -3.55 -14.08 6.59
N ILE A 52 -2.72 -15.08 6.93
CA ILE A 52 -1.26 -14.93 6.86
C ILE A 52 -0.73 -14.68 5.44
N PHE A 53 -1.48 -15.09 4.41
CA PHE A 53 -1.06 -14.88 3.02
C PHE A 53 -1.15 -13.43 2.58
N TYR A 54 -1.94 -12.61 3.29
CA TYR A 54 -2.15 -11.20 2.96
C TYR A 54 -1.40 -10.26 3.89
N GLN A 55 -0.71 -10.79 4.89
CA GLN A 55 0.05 -9.96 5.82
C GLN A 55 1.23 -9.30 5.12
N ILE A 56 1.41 -8.01 5.40
CA ILE A 56 2.60 -7.30 4.95
C ILE A 56 3.72 -7.53 5.97
N PRO A 57 4.93 -7.90 5.54
CA PRO A 57 6.05 -7.99 6.46
C PRO A 57 6.47 -6.60 6.93
N ASP A 58 7.29 -6.54 7.97
CA ASP A 58 7.86 -5.28 8.45
C ASP A 58 8.85 -4.75 7.43
N ILE A 59 8.42 -3.77 6.63
CA ILE A 59 9.22 -3.19 5.54
C ILE A 59 9.75 -1.83 5.98
N LYS A 60 11.08 -1.70 6.05
CA LYS A 60 11.73 -0.46 6.47
C LYS A 60 12.24 0.39 5.30
N ASN A 61 12.65 -0.25 4.22
CA ASN A 61 13.22 0.40 3.05
C ASN A 61 12.32 0.14 1.84
N CYS A 62 11.47 1.10 1.54
CA CYS A 62 10.49 0.94 0.47
C CYS A 62 10.18 2.24 -0.24
N TYR A 63 9.52 2.11 -1.38
CA TYR A 63 8.72 3.17 -1.99
C TYR A 63 7.26 2.75 -1.87
N TRP A 64 6.37 3.70 -1.62
CA TRP A 64 4.95 3.41 -1.54
C TRP A 64 4.11 4.53 -2.12
N ILE A 65 2.94 4.16 -2.62
CA ILE A 65 1.95 5.08 -3.15
C ILE A 65 0.57 4.72 -2.60
N PHE A 66 -0.11 5.72 -2.11
CA PHE A 66 -1.48 5.62 -1.62
C PHE A 66 -2.40 6.38 -2.57
N THR A 67 -3.55 5.82 -2.88
CA THR A 67 -4.57 6.50 -3.66
C THR A 67 -5.94 6.28 -3.04
N ASN A 68 -6.64 7.38 -2.78
CA ASN A 68 -8.06 7.34 -2.50
C ASN A 68 -8.79 7.24 -3.84
N ARG A 69 -9.31 6.05 -4.19
CA ARG A 69 -9.97 5.83 -5.48
C ARG A 69 -11.28 6.57 -5.63
N SER A 70 -11.86 7.07 -4.52
CA SER A 70 -13.10 7.85 -4.57
C SER A 70 -12.89 9.24 -5.18
N ASN A 71 -11.70 9.84 -5.02
CA ASN A 71 -11.42 11.20 -5.52
C ASN A 71 -10.05 11.35 -6.20
N GLY A 72 -9.26 10.28 -6.29
CA GLY A 72 -7.94 10.31 -6.90
C GLY A 72 -6.84 11.00 -6.08
N VAL A 73 -7.12 11.37 -4.84
CA VAL A 73 -6.16 12.08 -3.98
C VAL A 73 -5.26 11.09 -3.25
N ASN A 74 -3.97 11.44 -3.12
CA ASN A 74 -2.95 10.59 -2.48
C ASN A 74 -2.11 11.31 -1.43
N ASP A 75 -2.59 12.40 -0.86
CA ASP A 75 -1.87 13.15 0.16
C ASP A 75 -2.05 12.55 1.57
N LYS A 76 -1.23 13.02 2.53
CA LYS A 76 -1.25 12.56 3.91
C LYS A 76 -2.58 12.86 4.60
N HIS A 77 -3.17 14.01 4.32
CA HIS A 77 -4.46 14.40 4.90
C HIS A 77 -5.56 13.44 4.49
N SER A 78 -5.54 13.01 3.24
CA SER A 78 -6.50 12.03 2.72
C SER A 78 -6.36 10.67 3.43
N ILE A 79 -5.14 10.25 3.75
CA ILE A 79 -4.88 9.04 4.52
C ILE A 79 -5.53 9.14 5.91
N GLU A 80 -5.25 10.21 6.64
CA GLU A 80 -5.77 10.42 7.99
C GLU A 80 -7.30 10.48 7.99
N GLU A 81 -7.87 11.22 7.05
CA GLU A 81 -9.31 11.37 6.91
C GLU A 81 -10.02 10.04 6.63
N LEU A 82 -9.47 9.22 5.76
CA LEU A 82 -10.06 7.94 5.39
C LEU A 82 -9.97 6.91 6.49
N LEU A 83 -8.91 6.94 7.28
CA LEU A 83 -8.70 5.97 8.36
C LEU A 83 -9.44 6.31 9.65
N GLU A 84 -10.07 7.49 9.72
CA GLU A 84 -10.94 7.90 10.81
C GLU A 84 -12.38 7.40 10.59
N ASP A 85 -12.64 6.14 10.88
CA ASP A 85 -13.98 5.51 10.99
C ASP A 85 -15.11 6.02 10.07
N LYS A 86 -14.80 6.35 8.84
CA LYS A 86 -15.85 6.70 7.87
C LYS A 86 -16.49 5.44 7.32
N MET A 87 -17.79 5.52 7.06
CA MET A 87 -18.56 4.36 6.63
C MET A 87 -18.10 3.75 5.30
N TYR A 88 -17.63 4.56 4.39
CA TYR A 88 -17.25 4.10 3.06
C TYR A 88 -15.91 4.68 2.62
N TYR A 89 -15.03 3.82 2.13
CA TYR A 89 -13.80 4.24 1.48
C TYR A 89 -13.37 3.23 0.42
N ALA A 90 -12.61 3.70 -0.55
CA ALA A 90 -11.98 2.87 -1.55
C ALA A 90 -10.53 3.34 -1.69
N ILE A 91 -9.58 2.51 -1.27
CA ILE A 91 -8.17 2.86 -1.29
C ILE A 91 -7.33 1.81 -2.00
N SER A 92 -6.27 2.28 -2.64
CA SER A 92 -5.22 1.43 -3.21
C SER A 92 -3.88 1.80 -2.59
N LEU A 93 -3.06 0.80 -2.35
CA LEU A 93 -1.72 0.97 -1.82
C LEU A 93 -0.75 0.10 -2.60
N GLY A 94 0.26 0.72 -3.21
CA GLY A 94 1.39 0.02 -3.80
C GLY A 94 2.61 0.17 -2.91
N VAL A 95 3.36 -0.90 -2.69
CA VAL A 95 4.59 -0.89 -1.90
C VAL A 95 5.66 -1.68 -2.64
N LEU A 96 6.79 -1.03 -2.93
CA LEU A 96 7.97 -1.71 -3.43
C LEU A 96 8.95 -1.89 -2.27
N ASP A 97 9.11 -3.13 -1.82
CA ASP A 97 10.14 -3.53 -0.85
C ASP A 97 11.47 -3.66 -1.59
N ILE A 98 12.35 -2.69 -1.38
CA ILE A 98 13.62 -2.60 -2.11
C ILE A 98 14.53 -3.76 -1.75
N ASP A 99 14.65 -4.09 -0.48
CA ASP A 99 15.57 -5.11 0.01
C ASP A 99 15.18 -6.51 -0.46
N ASN A 100 13.91 -6.82 -0.48
CA ASN A 100 13.38 -8.13 -0.87
C ASN A 100 12.91 -8.18 -2.33
N LYS A 101 13.03 -7.09 -3.07
CA LYS A 101 12.64 -7.01 -4.49
C LYS A 101 11.21 -7.49 -4.71
N THR A 102 10.31 -7.09 -3.81
CA THR A 102 8.92 -7.54 -3.82
C THR A 102 8.00 -6.35 -3.96
N LEU A 103 7.07 -6.45 -4.89
CA LEU A 103 6.03 -5.44 -5.10
C LEU A 103 4.73 -5.97 -4.51
N TYR A 104 4.14 -5.19 -3.61
CA TYR A 104 2.84 -5.46 -3.02
C TYR A 104 1.82 -4.47 -3.55
N TYR A 105 0.63 -4.95 -3.83
CA TYR A 105 -0.50 -4.12 -4.18
C TYR A 105 -1.71 -4.53 -3.34
N TYR A 106 -2.31 -3.56 -2.69
CA TYR A 106 -3.49 -3.76 -1.84
C TYR A 106 -4.64 -2.88 -2.31
N GLU A 107 -5.82 -3.45 -2.31
CA GLU A 107 -7.07 -2.70 -2.48
C GLU A 107 -7.98 -2.95 -1.29
N PHE A 108 -8.52 -1.88 -0.74
CA PHE A 108 -9.48 -1.93 0.36
C PHE A 108 -10.73 -1.17 -0.06
N ASP A 109 -11.86 -1.82 0.01
CA ASP A 109 -13.18 -1.22 -0.24
C ASP A 109 -14.09 -1.47 0.97
N ARG A 110 -14.66 -0.41 1.47
CA ARG A 110 -15.56 -0.47 2.60
C ARG A 110 -16.82 0.36 2.37
#